data_57086e890d04a90764b956ae9129a0f9
#
_entry.id   57086e890d04a90764b956ae9129a0f9
#
_cell.length_a   1.000
_cell.length_b   1.000
_cell.length_c   1.000
_cell.angle_alpha   90.00
_cell.angle_beta   90.00
_cell.angle_gamma   90.00
#
_symmetry.space_group_name_H-M   'P 1'
#
loop_
_entity.id
_entity.type
_entity.pdbx_description
1 polymer ?
#
loop_
_entity_poly.entity_id
_entity_poly.type
_entity_poly.pdbx_seq_one_letter_code
_entity_poly.pdbx_strand_id
1 'polypeptide(L)'
;MNPRRSNTSLPKPGRSAYGVASAVVLLLIPVVVLLGGGWLQQFLNFGAGVLSLVCLTCSVIWGLVAQDRLILNTRQRIIAQGIHRVTAVGSIAFLLVHITVKLALDHTVLIAALIPFSLGVKGSAGLIGLGSLAGLLMIFVGITGALRNQFASPAPVAARWRAMHALAYPAWCSALIHGLYAGRAAKPFAGSGVIVRAAGAS
;
A
#
# COMPACT_ATOMS: atom_id res chain seq x y z
N MET A 1 50.98 -26.87 -18.44
CA MET A 1 50.62 -25.45 -18.12
C MET A 1 49.11 -25.34 -18.19
N ASN A 2 48.44 -25.15 -17.02
CA ASN A 2 46.98 -25.09 -16.95
C ASN A 2 46.57 -23.64 -16.73
N PRO A 3 45.86 -22.98 -17.67
CA PRO A 3 45.50 -21.58 -17.49
C PRO A 3 44.40 -21.47 -16.41
N ARG A 4 44.73 -20.84 -15.29
CA ARG A 4 43.77 -20.47 -14.26
C ARG A 4 42.71 -19.55 -14.90
N ARG A 5 41.49 -20.07 -15.06
CA ARG A 5 40.31 -19.23 -15.31
C ARG A 5 40.06 -18.37 -14.09
N SER A 6 40.36 -17.10 -14.17
CA SER A 6 39.96 -16.11 -13.20
C SER A 6 38.44 -15.93 -13.29
N ASN A 7 37.70 -16.66 -12.44
CA ASN A 7 36.28 -16.37 -12.22
C ASN A 7 36.17 -15.04 -11.49
N THR A 8 36.10 -13.95 -12.21
CA THR A 8 35.63 -12.67 -11.72
C THR A 8 34.11 -12.73 -11.51
N SER A 9 33.65 -13.44 -10.50
CA SER A 9 32.28 -13.35 -10.03
C SER A 9 32.13 -11.99 -9.34
N LEU A 10 31.33 -11.11 -9.95
CA LEU A 10 30.91 -9.88 -9.29
C LEU A 10 30.35 -10.20 -7.91
N PRO A 11 30.74 -9.47 -6.86
CA PRO A 11 30.24 -9.71 -5.51
C PRO A 11 28.72 -9.57 -5.52
N LYS A 12 28.01 -10.61 -5.05
CA LYS A 12 26.54 -10.56 -4.92
C LYS A 12 26.18 -9.45 -3.92
N PRO A 13 25.30 -8.51 -4.29
CA PRO A 13 24.89 -7.46 -3.38
C PRO A 13 24.33 -8.05 -2.09
N GLY A 14 24.75 -7.53 -0.95
CA GLY A 14 24.30 -7.98 0.36
C GLY A 14 22.79 -7.71 0.56
N ARG A 15 22.16 -8.44 1.50
CA ARG A 15 20.73 -8.27 1.82
C ARG A 15 20.32 -6.83 2.13
N SER A 16 21.23 -6.04 2.73
CA SER A 16 21.04 -4.61 3.01
C SER A 16 20.94 -3.78 1.73
N ALA A 17 21.71 -4.11 0.68
CA ALA A 17 21.68 -3.40 -0.59
C ALA A 17 20.32 -3.52 -1.29
N TYR A 18 19.68 -4.69 -1.25
CA TYR A 18 18.32 -4.85 -1.79
C TYR A 18 17.27 -4.05 -1.00
N GLY A 19 17.42 -3.98 0.34
CA GLY A 19 16.54 -3.17 1.18
C GLY A 19 16.66 -1.68 0.87
N VAL A 20 17.89 -1.17 0.76
CA VAL A 20 18.16 0.22 0.37
C VAL A 20 17.64 0.51 -1.03
N ALA A 21 17.90 -0.36 -2.01
CA ALA A 21 17.40 -0.19 -3.38
C ALA A 21 15.86 -0.14 -3.42
N SER A 22 15.18 -1.02 -2.69
CA SER A 22 13.71 -0.99 -2.59
C SER A 22 13.19 0.31 -1.97
N ALA A 23 13.84 0.81 -0.91
CA ALA A 23 13.47 2.06 -0.27
C ALA A 23 13.66 3.25 -1.22
N VAL A 24 14.77 3.30 -1.95
CA VAL A 24 15.04 4.36 -2.95
C VAL A 24 13.99 4.32 -4.07
N VAL A 25 13.67 3.13 -4.60
CA VAL A 25 12.63 2.98 -5.64
C VAL A 25 11.28 3.48 -5.12
N LEU A 26 10.88 3.11 -3.90
CA LEU A 26 9.62 3.56 -3.31
C LEU A 26 9.57 5.09 -3.13
N LEU A 27 10.67 5.72 -2.72
CA LEU A 27 10.77 7.17 -2.57
C LEU A 27 10.74 7.92 -3.91
N LEU A 28 11.17 7.30 -5.01
CA LEU A 28 11.13 7.90 -6.34
C LEU A 28 9.75 7.83 -6.99
N ILE A 29 8.85 6.95 -6.53
CA ILE A 29 7.50 6.79 -7.11
C ILE A 29 6.74 8.12 -7.19
N PRO A 30 6.60 8.92 -6.11
CA PRO A 30 5.90 10.20 -6.18
C PRO A 30 6.50 11.14 -7.23
N VAL A 31 7.81 11.20 -7.31
CA VAL A 31 8.51 12.06 -8.28
C VAL A 31 8.19 11.66 -9.71
N VAL A 32 8.25 10.35 -10.03
CA VAL A 32 7.93 9.83 -11.37
C VAL A 32 6.47 10.10 -11.74
N VAL A 33 5.55 9.92 -10.79
CA VAL A 33 4.11 10.19 -11.02
C VAL A 33 3.85 11.67 -11.28
N LEU A 34 4.50 12.56 -10.55
CA LEU A 34 4.37 14.02 -10.74
C LEU A 34 4.96 14.48 -12.07
N LEU A 35 6.10 13.94 -12.48
CA LEU A 35 6.74 14.25 -13.76
C LEU A 35 6.03 13.64 -14.97
N GLY A 36 5.23 12.58 -14.78
CA GLY A 36 4.52 11.87 -15.84
C GLY A 36 3.33 12.64 -16.46
N GLY A 37 3.00 13.80 -15.92
CA GLY A 37 1.97 14.69 -16.43
C GLY A 37 0.53 14.20 -16.23
N GLY A 38 -0.43 15.04 -16.62
CA GLY A 38 -1.85 14.84 -16.32
C GLY A 38 -2.47 13.58 -16.93
N TRP A 39 -2.02 13.12 -18.10
CA TRP A 39 -2.50 11.88 -18.70
C TRP A 39 -2.22 10.65 -17.83
N LEU A 40 -0.97 10.52 -17.37
CA LEU A 40 -0.57 9.41 -16.49
C LEU A 40 -1.33 9.46 -15.16
N GLN A 41 -1.47 10.65 -14.58
CA GLN A 41 -2.17 10.85 -13.32
C GLN A 41 -3.66 10.47 -13.45
N GLN A 42 -4.34 10.86 -14.52
CA GLN A 42 -5.72 10.49 -14.76
C GLN A 42 -5.88 8.97 -14.97
N PHE A 43 -4.99 8.34 -15.73
CA PHE A 43 -4.99 6.88 -15.91
C PHE A 43 -4.82 6.14 -14.57
N LEU A 44 -3.93 6.61 -13.71
CA LEU A 44 -3.65 5.99 -12.41
C LEU A 44 -4.68 6.36 -11.32
N ASN A 45 -5.53 7.36 -11.55
CA ASN A 45 -6.45 7.91 -10.54
C ASN A 45 -7.35 6.85 -9.88
N PHE A 46 -7.87 5.90 -10.65
CA PHE A 46 -8.66 4.79 -10.14
C PHE A 46 -7.83 3.53 -9.91
N GLY A 47 -6.99 3.16 -10.87
CA GLY A 47 -6.29 1.88 -10.90
C GLY A 47 -5.31 1.70 -9.75
N ALA A 48 -4.58 2.75 -9.35
CA ALA A 48 -3.57 2.64 -8.30
C ALA A 48 -4.16 2.25 -6.94
N GLY A 49 -5.31 2.81 -6.57
CA GLY A 49 -5.99 2.45 -5.32
C GLY A 49 -6.48 1.00 -5.31
N VAL A 50 -7.07 0.56 -6.42
CA VAL A 50 -7.53 -0.84 -6.57
C VAL A 50 -6.34 -1.82 -6.50
N LEU A 51 -5.25 -1.54 -7.22
CA LEU A 51 -4.06 -2.39 -7.21
C LEU A 51 -3.40 -2.44 -5.83
N SER A 52 -3.36 -1.31 -5.11
CA SER A 52 -2.88 -1.29 -3.72
C SER A 52 -3.71 -2.21 -2.84
N LEU A 53 -5.04 -2.13 -2.92
CA LEU A 53 -5.95 -2.95 -2.12
C LEU A 53 -5.85 -4.44 -2.47
N VAL A 54 -5.76 -4.78 -3.75
CA VAL A 54 -5.58 -6.16 -4.22
C VAL A 54 -4.26 -6.74 -3.71
N CYS A 55 -3.15 -6.01 -3.88
CA CYS A 55 -1.85 -6.44 -3.37
C CYS A 55 -1.84 -6.59 -1.85
N LEU A 56 -2.51 -5.67 -1.12
CA LEU A 56 -2.64 -5.76 0.34
C LEU A 56 -3.42 -7.01 0.74
N THR A 57 -4.56 -7.28 0.11
CA THR A 57 -5.38 -8.46 0.36
C THR A 57 -4.59 -9.75 0.09
N CYS A 58 -3.90 -9.83 -1.05
CA CYS A 58 -3.01 -10.94 -1.35
C CYS A 58 -1.90 -11.09 -0.29
N SER A 59 -1.31 -9.99 0.17
CA SER A 59 -0.30 -10.02 1.22
C SER A 59 -0.85 -10.60 2.53
N VAL A 60 -2.04 -10.19 2.96
CA VAL A 60 -2.70 -10.72 4.16
C VAL A 60 -2.93 -12.22 4.02
N ILE A 61 -3.51 -12.67 2.91
CA ILE A 61 -3.78 -14.10 2.65
C ILE A 61 -2.47 -14.91 2.67
N TRP A 62 -1.46 -14.50 1.92
CA TRP A 62 -0.19 -15.22 1.86
C TRP A 62 0.60 -15.15 3.17
N GLY A 63 0.40 -14.10 3.98
CA GLY A 63 0.93 -14.01 5.33
C GLY A 63 0.35 -15.06 6.27
N LEU A 64 -0.97 -15.32 6.18
CA LEU A 64 -1.66 -16.38 6.92
C LEU A 64 -1.23 -17.76 6.44
N VAL A 65 -1.23 -17.99 5.13
CA VAL A 65 -0.78 -19.26 4.52
C VAL A 65 0.65 -19.59 4.93
N ALA A 66 1.56 -18.61 4.97
CA ALA A 66 2.95 -18.83 5.37
C ALA A 66 3.13 -19.25 6.84
N GLN A 67 2.13 -19.05 7.69
CA GLN A 67 2.15 -19.47 9.10
C GLN A 67 1.70 -20.92 9.28
N ASP A 68 0.99 -21.49 8.30
CA ASP A 68 0.49 -22.84 8.38
C ASP A 68 1.64 -23.85 8.43
N ARG A 69 1.61 -24.69 9.47
CA ARG A 69 2.62 -25.75 9.71
C ARG A 69 2.05 -27.15 9.51
N LEU A 70 0.74 -27.26 9.35
CA LEU A 70 0.05 -28.55 9.26
C LEU A 70 0.00 -29.03 7.81
N ILE A 71 -0.26 -28.11 6.89
CA ILE A 71 -0.50 -28.45 5.47
C ILE A 71 0.75 -28.16 4.62
N LEU A 72 1.49 -27.09 4.93
CA LEU A 72 2.62 -26.65 4.10
C LEU A 72 3.97 -27.23 4.58
N ASN A 73 4.71 -27.82 3.65
CA ASN A 73 6.11 -28.19 3.86
C ASN A 73 7.03 -26.94 3.90
N THR A 74 8.27 -27.11 4.33
CA THR A 74 9.23 -26.01 4.49
C THR A 74 9.45 -25.21 3.20
N ARG A 75 9.54 -25.87 2.04
CA ARG A 75 9.75 -25.20 0.75
C ARG A 75 8.54 -24.34 0.37
N GLN A 76 7.33 -24.87 0.53
CA GLN A 76 6.08 -24.13 0.25
C GLN A 76 5.94 -22.90 1.15
N ARG A 77 6.30 -23.02 2.44
CA ARG A 77 6.30 -21.89 3.38
C ARG A 77 7.29 -20.79 2.99
N ILE A 78 8.47 -21.15 2.49
CA ILE A 78 9.45 -20.17 1.97
C ILE A 78 8.87 -19.44 0.76
N ILE A 79 8.23 -20.15 -0.16
CA ILE A 79 7.56 -19.54 -1.32
C ILE A 79 6.43 -18.61 -0.87
N ALA A 80 5.56 -19.05 0.04
CA ALA A 80 4.46 -18.24 0.58
C ALA A 80 4.98 -16.96 1.25
N GLN A 81 6.07 -17.01 2.01
CA GLN A 81 6.74 -15.84 2.58
C GLN A 81 7.32 -14.93 1.50
N GLY A 82 7.83 -15.48 0.40
CA GLY A 82 8.31 -14.72 -0.75
C GLY A 82 7.19 -13.92 -1.40
N ILE A 83 6.06 -14.57 -1.69
CA ILE A 83 4.87 -13.95 -2.28
C ILE A 83 4.31 -12.88 -1.34
N HIS A 84 4.18 -13.17 -0.03
CA HIS A 84 3.76 -12.19 0.96
C HIS A 84 4.62 -10.92 0.91
N ARG A 85 5.94 -11.04 0.84
CA ARG A 85 6.85 -9.89 0.78
C ARG A 85 6.69 -9.07 -0.50
N VAL A 86 6.61 -9.74 -1.65
CA VAL A 86 6.46 -9.06 -2.94
C VAL A 86 5.13 -8.31 -3.00
N THR A 87 4.04 -8.94 -2.59
CA THR A 87 2.72 -8.31 -2.56
C THR A 87 2.63 -7.19 -1.52
N ALA A 88 3.31 -7.31 -0.37
CA ALA A 88 3.39 -6.24 0.63
C ALA A 88 4.15 -5.01 0.08
N VAL A 89 5.28 -5.19 -0.57
CA VAL A 89 6.02 -4.09 -1.22
C VAL A 89 5.20 -3.49 -2.35
N GLY A 90 4.56 -4.31 -3.18
CA GLY A 90 3.67 -3.85 -4.24
C GLY A 90 2.50 -3.03 -3.72
N SER A 91 1.89 -3.44 -2.59
CA SER A 91 0.78 -2.67 -1.99
C SER A 91 1.21 -1.28 -1.54
N ILE A 92 2.40 -1.14 -0.94
CA ILE A 92 2.96 0.16 -0.54
C ILE A 92 3.31 1.00 -1.76
N ALA A 93 3.90 0.39 -2.81
CA ALA A 93 4.23 1.10 -4.04
C ALA A 93 2.96 1.71 -4.68
N PHE A 94 1.90 0.91 -4.86
CA PHE A 94 0.63 1.40 -5.39
C PHE A 94 -0.08 2.38 -4.46
N LEU A 95 0.08 2.25 -3.14
CA LEU A 95 -0.41 3.23 -2.16
C LEU A 95 0.24 4.60 -2.38
N LEU A 96 1.57 4.64 -2.55
CA LEU A 96 2.29 5.89 -2.81
C LEU A 96 1.84 6.53 -4.13
N VAL A 97 1.67 5.73 -5.19
CA VAL A 97 1.07 6.20 -6.45
C VAL A 97 -0.32 6.78 -6.20
N HIS A 98 -1.18 6.05 -5.49
CA HIS A 98 -2.56 6.46 -5.19
C HIS A 98 -2.62 7.80 -4.46
N ILE A 99 -1.86 7.96 -3.38
CA ILE A 99 -1.83 9.19 -2.60
C ILE A 99 -1.30 10.35 -3.46
N THR A 100 -0.21 10.12 -4.20
CA THR A 100 0.40 11.16 -5.05
C THR A 100 -0.56 11.64 -6.13
N VAL A 101 -1.25 10.72 -6.80
CA VAL A 101 -2.25 11.07 -7.82
C VAL A 101 -3.42 11.83 -7.22
N LYS A 102 -3.92 11.43 -6.05
CA LYS A 102 -5.01 12.14 -5.37
C LYS A 102 -4.64 13.56 -4.95
N LEU A 103 -3.39 13.78 -4.54
CA LEU A 103 -2.86 15.11 -4.25
C LEU A 103 -2.65 15.92 -5.53
N ALA A 104 -2.08 15.33 -6.58
CA ALA A 104 -1.81 15.99 -7.85
C ALA A 104 -3.06 16.44 -8.61
N LEU A 105 -4.19 15.74 -8.41
CA LEU A 105 -5.49 16.05 -9.00
C LEU A 105 -6.41 16.84 -8.06
N ASP A 106 -5.91 17.38 -6.95
CA ASP A 106 -6.64 18.14 -5.94
C ASP A 106 -7.87 17.42 -5.34
N HIS A 107 -7.88 16.07 -5.41
CA HIS A 107 -8.96 15.27 -4.81
C HIS A 107 -8.84 15.16 -3.29
N THR A 108 -7.69 15.52 -2.72
CA THR A 108 -7.44 15.59 -1.28
C THR A 108 -6.33 16.59 -0.99
N VAL A 109 -6.20 16.98 0.28
CA VAL A 109 -5.15 17.87 0.76
C VAL A 109 -4.10 17.08 1.54
N LEU A 110 -2.86 17.57 1.52
CA LEU A 110 -1.72 16.87 2.16
C LEU A 110 -1.99 16.58 3.65
N ILE A 111 -2.61 17.50 4.38
CA ILE A 111 -2.92 17.31 5.80
C ILE A 111 -3.87 16.12 6.01
N ALA A 112 -4.83 15.91 5.11
CA ALA A 112 -5.75 14.78 5.20
C ALA A 112 -5.09 13.44 4.87
N ALA A 113 -4.01 13.44 4.07
CA ALA A 113 -3.22 12.25 3.79
C ALA A 113 -2.33 11.85 4.99
N LEU A 114 -1.82 12.84 5.75
CA LEU A 114 -0.89 12.63 6.86
C LEU A 114 -1.57 12.48 8.22
N ILE A 115 -2.71 13.17 8.43
CA ILE A 115 -3.43 13.17 9.71
C ILE A 115 -4.80 12.55 9.47
N PRO A 116 -5.05 11.33 9.93
CA PRO A 116 -6.36 10.68 9.81
C PRO A 116 -7.46 11.54 10.44
N PHE A 117 -8.61 11.62 9.76
CA PHE A 117 -9.79 12.35 10.22
C PHE A 117 -9.61 13.87 10.41
N SER A 118 -8.55 14.49 9.88
CA SER A 118 -8.33 15.95 9.96
C SER A 118 -9.43 16.77 9.27
N LEU A 119 -10.15 16.20 8.30
CA LEU A 119 -11.30 16.83 7.64
C LEU A 119 -12.65 16.51 8.32
N GLY A 120 -12.62 15.74 9.42
CA GLY A 120 -13.82 15.27 10.12
C GLY A 120 -14.08 13.77 9.96
N VAL A 121 -15.14 13.30 10.65
CA VAL A 121 -15.47 11.86 10.75
C VAL A 121 -16.73 11.46 9.97
N LYS A 122 -17.45 12.42 9.38
CA LYS A 122 -18.73 12.15 8.71
C LYS A 122 -18.59 12.14 7.16
N GLY A 123 -19.36 11.29 6.50
CA GLY A 123 -19.46 11.24 5.06
C GLY A 123 -18.12 10.97 4.35
N SER A 124 -17.81 11.71 3.30
CA SER A 124 -16.57 11.57 2.53
C SER A 124 -15.31 11.90 3.33
N ALA A 125 -15.38 12.85 4.27
CA ALA A 125 -14.25 13.19 5.16
C ALA A 125 -13.85 12.00 6.04
N GLY A 126 -14.83 11.29 6.61
CA GLY A 126 -14.58 10.06 7.37
C GLY A 126 -13.96 8.94 6.53
N LEU A 127 -14.40 8.79 5.28
CA LEU A 127 -13.82 7.81 4.34
C LEU A 127 -12.38 8.15 3.98
N ILE A 128 -12.05 9.43 3.76
CA ILE A 128 -10.68 9.89 3.55
C ILE A 128 -9.84 9.59 4.79
N GLY A 129 -10.38 9.86 5.99
CA GLY A 129 -9.72 9.56 7.26
C GLY A 129 -9.40 8.06 7.45
N LEU A 130 -10.31 7.16 7.05
CA LEU A 130 -10.05 5.73 7.04
C LEU A 130 -8.94 5.34 6.04
N GLY A 131 -8.90 5.98 4.87
CA GLY A 131 -7.84 5.79 3.89
C GLY A 131 -6.47 6.20 4.43
N SER A 132 -6.38 7.36 5.07
CA SER A 132 -5.15 7.86 5.68
C SER A 132 -4.69 6.97 6.83
N LEU A 133 -5.62 6.53 7.70
CA LEU A 133 -5.32 5.58 8.78
C LEU A 133 -4.78 4.26 8.22
N ALA A 134 -5.43 3.70 7.20
CA ALA A 134 -4.98 2.49 6.54
C ALA A 134 -3.57 2.66 5.96
N GLY A 135 -3.32 3.77 5.27
CA GLY A 135 -2.02 4.06 4.66
C GLY A 135 -0.89 4.16 5.68
N LEU A 136 -1.09 4.87 6.79
CA LEU A 136 -0.10 4.99 7.86
C LEU A 136 0.18 3.64 8.52
N LEU A 137 -0.87 2.86 8.80
CA LEU A 137 -0.72 1.52 9.37
C LEU A 137 0.00 0.57 8.39
N MET A 138 -0.30 0.64 7.09
CA MET A 138 0.41 -0.15 6.07
C MET A 138 1.90 0.16 6.02
N ILE A 139 2.28 1.44 6.05
CA ILE A 139 3.69 1.87 6.07
C ILE A 139 4.36 1.38 7.36
N PHE A 140 3.72 1.57 8.51
CA PHE A 140 4.24 1.11 9.80
C PHE A 140 4.46 -0.42 9.82
N VAL A 141 3.47 -1.20 9.37
CA VAL A 141 3.57 -2.67 9.29
C VAL A 141 4.62 -3.10 8.28
N GLY A 142 4.76 -2.39 7.17
CA GLY A 142 5.79 -2.64 6.16
C GLY A 142 7.20 -2.43 6.73
N ILE A 143 7.43 -1.35 7.47
CA ILE A 143 8.69 -1.08 8.17
C ILE A 143 8.99 -2.16 9.20
N THR A 144 8.03 -2.50 10.06
CA THR A 144 8.23 -3.57 11.06
C THR A 144 8.49 -4.92 10.42
N GLY A 145 7.85 -5.21 9.27
CA GLY A 145 8.09 -6.40 8.47
C GLY A 145 9.50 -6.46 7.88
N ALA A 146 10.00 -5.34 7.36
CA ALA A 146 11.35 -5.21 6.83
C ALA A 146 12.40 -5.40 7.94
N LEU A 147 12.12 -4.91 9.14
CA LEU A 147 13.00 -5.00 10.32
C LEU A 147 12.84 -6.31 11.11
N ARG A 148 12.07 -7.28 10.62
CA ARG A 148 11.79 -8.53 11.34
C ARG A 148 13.03 -9.19 11.97
N ASN A 149 14.15 -9.20 11.27
CA ASN A 149 15.37 -9.84 11.74
C ASN A 149 15.96 -9.16 13.00
N GLN A 150 15.71 -7.86 13.16
CA GLN A 150 16.15 -7.09 14.35
C GLN A 150 15.33 -7.47 15.60
N PHE A 151 14.12 -7.98 15.39
CA PHE A 151 13.18 -8.36 16.46
C PHE A 151 13.08 -9.89 16.66
N ALA A 152 14.01 -10.66 16.10
CA ALA A 152 13.96 -12.13 16.17
C ALA A 152 14.28 -12.68 17.57
N SER A 153 15.05 -11.96 18.38
CA SER A 153 15.53 -12.37 19.70
C SER A 153 15.70 -11.13 20.61
N PRO A 154 15.43 -11.25 21.91
CA PRO A 154 14.88 -12.38 22.66
C PRO A 154 13.35 -12.58 22.48
N ALA A 155 12.81 -13.69 23.02
CA ALA A 155 11.40 -14.08 22.86
C ALA A 155 10.36 -12.99 23.17
N PRO A 156 10.46 -12.16 24.23
CA PRO A 156 9.52 -11.08 24.49
C PRO A 156 9.54 -10.00 23.41
N VAL A 157 10.70 -9.72 22.81
CA VAL A 157 10.82 -8.78 21.69
C VAL A 157 10.13 -9.33 20.45
N ALA A 158 10.29 -10.62 20.17
CA ALA A 158 9.60 -11.29 19.07
C ALA A 158 8.06 -11.30 19.26
N ALA A 159 7.58 -11.40 20.51
CA ALA A 159 6.16 -11.32 20.83
C ALA A 159 5.59 -9.90 20.54
N ARG A 160 6.29 -8.86 20.97
CA ARG A 160 5.93 -7.46 20.70
C ARG A 160 5.91 -7.18 19.18
N TRP A 161 6.91 -7.67 18.46
CA TRP A 161 6.95 -7.55 17.02
C TRP A 161 5.71 -8.19 16.36
N ARG A 162 5.29 -9.39 16.78
CA ARG A 162 4.07 -10.03 16.26
C ARG A 162 2.83 -9.18 16.52
N ALA A 163 2.71 -8.59 17.70
CA ALA A 163 1.60 -7.69 18.04
C ALA A 163 1.58 -6.44 17.15
N MET A 164 2.72 -5.80 16.93
CA MET A 164 2.84 -4.64 16.03
C MET A 164 2.51 -5.03 14.58
N HIS A 165 2.98 -6.16 14.11
CA HIS A 165 2.73 -6.63 12.75
C HIS A 165 1.25 -7.02 12.54
N ALA A 166 0.54 -7.43 13.60
CA ALA A 166 -0.90 -7.72 13.55
C ALA A 166 -1.76 -6.47 13.26
N LEU A 167 -1.21 -5.26 13.37
CA LEU A 167 -1.86 -4.03 12.89
C LEU A 167 -2.12 -4.04 11.38
N ALA A 168 -1.58 -5.02 10.65
CA ALA A 168 -1.96 -5.30 9.26
C ALA A 168 -3.46 -5.57 9.11
N TYR A 169 -4.13 -6.18 10.09
CA TYR A 169 -5.57 -6.47 10.01
C TYR A 169 -6.44 -5.21 10.08
N PRO A 170 -6.29 -4.32 11.09
CA PRO A 170 -7.03 -3.05 11.08
C PRO A 170 -6.66 -2.16 9.89
N ALA A 171 -5.40 -2.18 9.41
CA ALA A 171 -5.02 -1.50 8.17
C ALA A 171 -5.83 -2.01 6.97
N TRP A 172 -5.92 -3.33 6.81
CA TRP A 172 -6.67 -3.97 5.74
C TRP A 172 -8.18 -3.70 5.83
N CYS A 173 -8.80 -3.82 7.01
CA CYS A 173 -10.21 -3.50 7.22
C CYS A 173 -10.51 -2.03 6.88
N SER A 174 -9.67 -1.09 7.34
CA SER A 174 -9.83 0.35 7.04
C SER A 174 -9.68 0.63 5.55
N ALA A 175 -8.72 -0.02 4.87
CA ALA A 175 -8.52 0.08 3.43
C ALA A 175 -9.70 -0.47 2.63
N LEU A 176 -10.29 -1.60 3.07
CA LEU A 176 -11.49 -2.19 2.45
C LEU A 176 -12.68 -1.24 2.54
N ILE A 177 -12.97 -0.71 3.73
CA ILE A 177 -14.08 0.22 3.94
C ILE A 177 -13.86 1.47 3.07
N HIS A 178 -12.67 2.06 3.13
CA HIS A 178 -12.32 3.20 2.29
C HIS A 178 -12.50 2.88 0.80
N GLY A 179 -11.92 1.79 0.30
CA GLY A 179 -11.96 1.45 -1.13
C GLY A 179 -13.36 1.12 -1.65
N LEU A 180 -14.18 0.44 -0.85
CA LEU A 180 -15.54 0.05 -1.26
C LEU A 180 -16.52 1.22 -1.26
N TYR A 181 -16.37 2.17 -0.35
CA TYR A 181 -17.34 3.28 -0.18
C TYR A 181 -16.89 4.58 -0.82
N ALA A 182 -15.59 4.93 -0.80
CA ALA A 182 -15.10 6.16 -1.43
C ALA A 182 -15.31 6.19 -2.96
N GLY A 183 -15.24 5.01 -3.63
CA GLY A 183 -15.51 4.91 -5.06
C GLY A 183 -16.98 5.10 -5.46
N ARG A 184 -17.92 4.97 -4.52
CA ARG A 184 -19.37 5.13 -4.76
C ARG A 184 -19.88 6.54 -4.55
N ALA A 185 -19.17 7.38 -3.83
CA ALA A 185 -19.61 8.73 -3.46
C ALA A 185 -19.60 9.75 -4.62
N ALA A 186 -19.16 9.39 -5.82
CA ALA A 186 -18.90 10.31 -6.92
C ALA A 186 -19.95 10.30 -8.04
N LYS A 187 -21.20 9.88 -7.79
CA LYS A 187 -22.32 10.17 -8.71
C LYS A 187 -23.15 11.31 -8.11
N PRO A 188 -22.93 12.57 -8.51
CA PRO A 188 -23.96 13.58 -8.29
C PRO A 188 -25.20 13.11 -9.07
N PHE A 189 -26.32 13.05 -8.37
CA PHE A 189 -27.61 12.75 -8.96
C PHE A 189 -27.86 13.76 -10.08
N ALA A 190 -27.80 13.34 -11.34
CA ALA A 190 -28.05 14.17 -12.51
C ALA A 190 -29.54 14.50 -12.65
N GLY A 191 -30.26 14.61 -11.53
CA GLY A 191 -31.71 14.86 -11.48
C GLY A 191 -32.14 16.28 -11.09
N SER A 192 -31.26 17.09 -10.50
CA SER A 192 -31.66 18.43 -10.04
C SER A 192 -31.53 19.54 -11.08
N GLY A 193 -30.83 19.27 -12.20
CA GLY A 193 -30.69 20.25 -13.28
C GLY A 193 -31.88 20.34 -14.23
N VAL A 194 -32.75 19.34 -14.27
CA VAL A 194 -33.91 19.31 -15.19
C VAL A 194 -35.11 20.01 -14.55
N ILE A 195 -35.26 20.00 -13.25
CA ILE A 195 -36.40 20.60 -12.55
C ILE A 195 -36.30 22.14 -12.51
N VAL A 196 -35.11 22.70 -12.44
CA VAL A 196 -34.92 24.17 -12.38
C VAL A 196 -35.14 24.83 -13.74
N ARG A 197 -34.97 24.13 -14.88
CA ARG A 197 -35.24 24.68 -16.21
C ARG A 197 -36.73 24.66 -16.61
N ALA A 198 -37.53 23.80 -16.00
CA ALA A 198 -38.96 23.72 -16.25
C ALA A 198 -39.77 24.80 -15.48
N ALA A 199 -39.23 25.35 -14.39
CA ALA A 199 -39.91 26.38 -13.59
C ALA A 199 -39.60 27.82 -14.00
N GLY A 200 -38.71 28.04 -14.99
CA GLY A 200 -38.34 29.37 -15.49
C GLY A 200 -38.91 29.74 -16.87
N ALA A 201 -39.84 28.95 -17.43
CA ALA A 201 -40.47 29.19 -18.74
C ALA A 201 -42.00 29.25 -18.62
N SER A 202 -42.49 30.24 -17.81
CA SER A 202 -43.88 30.69 -17.80
C SER A 202 -43.91 32.17 -17.54
#